data_7cc28efd70a2d1d7bb05423525d1a3f3
#
_entry.id   7cc28efd70a2d1d7bb05423525d1a3f3
#
_cell.length_a   1.000
_cell.length_b   1.000
_cell.length_c   1.000
_cell.angle_alpha   90.00
_cell.angle_beta   90.00
_cell.angle_gamma   90.00
#
_symmetry.space_group_name_H-M   'P 1'
#
loop_
_entity.id
_entity.type
_entity.pdbx_description
1 polymer ?
#
loop_
_entity_poly.entity_id
_entity_poly.type
_entity_poly.pdbx_seq_one_letter_code
_entity_poly.pdbx_strand_id
1 'polypeptide(L)'
;MKIEKVETFEIRQKGEYGMISNQILQTTLDGLKAITRIDLGICDTEGKVLASTFTDAEESESSILVFVDSPADSQVIQGYQFFKVFDEHQLEYILLAKGASDDVYMVGKLAAFQIQNLLVAYKERFDKDNFIKNLLLDNLLLVDIYNRAKKLHIETDVKRVVFIIETHNEKDVNALETVRSLFASKTKDFITAVDEKNIILVKEVRQGESYGELDKTANTILDMMNTEAMTKVRVSYGTVINDIKEVSRSYKEAKMALDVGRIFYA
;
A
#
# COMPACT_ATOMS: atom_id res chain seq x y z
N MET A 1 -2.19 -12.35 -32.23
CA MET A 1 -3.46 -12.03 -31.56
C MET A 1 -3.59 -12.49 -30.09
N LYS A 2 -2.65 -13.25 -29.52
CA LYS A 2 -2.63 -13.63 -28.09
C LYS A 2 -1.63 -12.84 -27.25
N ILE A 3 -0.62 -12.24 -27.84
CA ILE A 3 0.45 -11.51 -27.12
C ILE A 3 -0.02 -10.09 -26.76
N GLU A 4 -0.75 -9.39 -27.62
CA GLU A 4 -1.29 -8.05 -27.32
C GLU A 4 -2.32 -8.01 -26.19
N LYS A 5 -3.08 -9.10 -25.95
CA LYS A 5 -4.04 -9.15 -24.83
C LYS A 5 -3.39 -9.38 -23.47
N VAL A 6 -2.22 -10.00 -23.41
CA VAL A 6 -1.49 -10.22 -22.16
C VAL A 6 -0.78 -8.94 -21.72
N GLU A 7 -0.14 -8.22 -22.66
CA GLU A 7 0.50 -6.93 -22.35
C GLU A 7 -0.52 -5.87 -21.90
N THR A 8 -1.70 -5.80 -22.56
CA THR A 8 -2.77 -4.85 -22.17
C THR A 8 -3.39 -5.20 -20.79
N PHE A 9 -3.41 -6.47 -20.41
CA PHE A 9 -3.91 -6.89 -19.10
C PHE A 9 -2.89 -6.63 -17.99
N GLU A 10 -1.59 -6.84 -18.24
CA GLU A 10 -0.51 -6.49 -17.30
C GLU A 10 -0.35 -4.98 -17.12
N ILE A 11 -0.53 -4.18 -18.19
CA ILE A 11 -0.49 -2.71 -18.12
C ILE A 11 -1.69 -2.16 -17.33
N ARG A 12 -2.89 -2.75 -17.49
CA ARG A 12 -4.06 -2.37 -16.68
C ARG A 12 -3.91 -2.75 -15.21
N GLN A 13 -3.34 -3.90 -14.89
CA GLN A 13 -3.06 -4.26 -13.49
C GLN A 13 -1.96 -3.39 -12.86
N LYS A 14 -0.95 -2.96 -13.62
CA LYS A 14 0.07 -2.01 -13.11
C LYS A 14 -0.52 -0.63 -12.77
N GLY A 15 -1.56 -0.19 -13.49
CA GLY A 15 -2.20 1.12 -13.25
C GLY A 15 -3.07 1.18 -11.99
N GLU A 16 -3.68 0.07 -11.55
CA GLU A 16 -4.62 0.09 -10.42
C GLU A 16 -3.97 -0.14 -9.04
N TYR A 17 -2.82 -0.81 -8.96
CA TYR A 17 -2.23 -1.24 -7.67
C TYR A 17 -1.20 -0.28 -7.04
N GLY A 18 -0.76 0.75 -7.76
CA GLY A 18 0.19 1.74 -7.25
C GLY A 18 -0.41 3.13 -6.97
N MET A 19 -1.69 3.34 -7.30
CA MET A 19 -2.33 4.66 -7.16
C MET A 19 -2.83 4.88 -5.73
N ILE A 20 -2.74 6.12 -5.27
CA ILE A 20 -3.33 6.54 -4.00
C ILE A 20 -4.85 6.45 -4.12
N SER A 21 -5.54 5.87 -3.12
CA SER A 21 -7.00 5.79 -3.17
C SER A 21 -7.63 7.18 -3.13
N ASN A 22 -8.75 7.36 -3.86
CA ASN A 22 -9.48 8.63 -3.89
C ASN A 22 -9.86 9.11 -2.48
N GLN A 23 -10.15 8.20 -1.56
CA GLN A 23 -10.47 8.54 -0.17
C GLN A 23 -9.30 9.21 0.56
N ILE A 24 -8.07 8.74 0.33
CA ILE A 24 -6.87 9.32 0.94
C ILE A 24 -6.54 10.67 0.30
N LEU A 25 -6.67 10.77 -1.03
CA LEU A 25 -6.56 12.07 -1.71
C LEU A 25 -7.56 13.06 -1.14
N GLN A 26 -8.84 12.68 -1.01
CA GLN A 26 -9.89 13.53 -0.46
C GLN A 26 -9.57 13.96 0.98
N THR A 27 -9.23 13.02 1.86
CA THR A 27 -8.86 13.34 3.25
C THR A 27 -7.68 14.31 3.33
N THR A 28 -6.70 14.16 2.43
CA THR A 28 -5.53 15.06 2.35
C THR A 28 -5.93 16.45 1.91
N LEU A 29 -6.76 16.57 0.87
CA LEU A 29 -7.25 17.87 0.39
C LEU A 29 -8.12 18.56 1.44
N ASP A 30 -9.02 17.84 2.10
CA ASP A 30 -9.87 18.38 3.17
C ASP A 30 -9.03 18.92 4.34
N GLY A 31 -7.98 18.18 4.72
CA GLY A 31 -7.03 18.62 5.75
C GLY A 31 -6.27 19.89 5.34
N LEU A 32 -5.79 19.98 4.11
CA LEU A 32 -5.12 21.16 3.58
C LEU A 32 -6.07 22.36 3.49
N LYS A 33 -7.31 22.17 3.02
CA LYS A 33 -8.35 23.22 2.98
C LYS A 33 -8.69 23.74 4.38
N ALA A 34 -8.81 22.86 5.37
CA ALA A 34 -9.11 23.25 6.75
C ALA A 34 -8.06 24.21 7.33
N ILE A 35 -6.78 24.01 6.94
CA ILE A 35 -5.66 24.85 7.39
C ILE A 35 -5.56 26.14 6.58
N THR A 36 -5.65 26.05 5.25
CA THR A 36 -5.29 27.14 4.31
C THR A 36 -6.48 27.96 3.84
N ARG A 37 -7.70 27.41 3.93
CA ARG A 37 -8.95 27.96 3.39
C ARG A 37 -8.93 28.13 1.86
N ILE A 38 -8.01 27.46 1.17
CA ILE A 38 -7.91 27.44 -0.28
C ILE A 38 -8.54 26.14 -0.77
N ASP A 39 -9.37 26.24 -1.79
CA ASP A 39 -9.99 25.10 -2.44
C ASP A 39 -9.00 24.36 -3.31
N LEU A 40 -8.99 23.04 -3.20
CA LEU A 40 -8.06 22.14 -3.88
C LEU A 40 -8.82 21.04 -4.59
N GLY A 41 -8.33 20.65 -5.78
CA GLY A 41 -8.81 19.51 -6.56
C GLY A 41 -7.64 18.72 -7.11
N ILE A 42 -7.84 17.42 -7.32
CA ILE A 42 -6.88 16.52 -7.96
C ILE A 42 -7.60 15.76 -9.07
N CYS A 43 -6.96 15.72 -10.24
CA CYS A 43 -7.41 15.00 -11.41
C CYS A 43 -6.30 14.09 -11.93
N ASP A 44 -6.69 13.04 -12.65
CA ASP A 44 -5.74 12.26 -13.45
C ASP A 44 -5.34 13.01 -14.74
N THR A 45 -4.46 12.42 -15.51
CA THR A 45 -3.98 12.96 -16.79
C THR A 45 -5.03 12.93 -17.91
N GLU A 46 -6.15 12.22 -17.71
CA GLU A 46 -7.28 12.17 -18.62
C GLU A 46 -8.36 13.22 -18.26
N GLY A 47 -8.15 14.01 -17.20
CA GLY A 47 -9.05 15.06 -16.75
C GLY A 47 -10.12 14.62 -15.76
N LYS A 48 -10.16 13.34 -15.38
CA LYS A 48 -11.12 12.82 -14.41
C LYS A 48 -10.80 13.29 -13.01
N VAL A 49 -11.77 13.87 -12.34
CA VAL A 49 -11.64 14.31 -10.93
C VAL A 49 -11.56 13.08 -10.02
N LEU A 50 -10.49 12.99 -9.24
CA LEU A 50 -10.24 11.93 -8.24
C LEU A 50 -10.65 12.36 -6.83
N ALA A 51 -10.42 13.63 -6.49
CA ALA A 51 -10.81 14.24 -5.22
C ALA A 51 -10.96 15.76 -5.40
N SER A 52 -11.90 16.39 -4.69
CA SER A 52 -12.07 17.84 -4.75
C SER A 52 -12.75 18.39 -3.50
N THR A 53 -12.37 19.61 -3.10
CA THR A 53 -13.01 20.36 -2.02
C THR A 53 -14.01 21.41 -2.53
N PHE A 54 -14.24 21.47 -3.85
CA PHE A 54 -15.18 22.38 -4.52
C PHE A 54 -15.96 21.61 -5.62
N THR A 55 -17.11 22.15 -6.03
CA THR A 55 -18.11 21.44 -6.86
C THR A 55 -17.89 21.58 -8.36
N ASP A 56 -17.22 22.63 -8.81
CA ASP A 56 -17.00 22.97 -10.22
C ASP A 56 -15.66 22.44 -10.80
N ALA A 57 -15.03 21.49 -10.12
CA ALA A 57 -13.77 20.87 -10.59
C ALA A 57 -13.94 20.14 -11.94
N GLU A 58 -15.08 19.52 -12.18
CA GLU A 58 -15.39 18.78 -13.42
C GLU A 58 -15.45 19.72 -14.66
N GLU A 59 -15.76 20.99 -14.48
CA GLU A 59 -15.81 21.99 -15.56
C GLU A 59 -14.39 22.29 -16.12
N SER A 60 -13.35 21.87 -15.42
CA SER A 60 -11.94 22.13 -15.79
C SER A 60 -11.34 21.06 -16.71
N GLU A 61 -12.07 19.99 -17.09
CA GLU A 61 -11.55 18.85 -17.86
C GLU A 61 -10.82 19.29 -19.14
N SER A 62 -11.43 20.16 -19.96
CA SER A 62 -10.82 20.64 -21.21
C SER A 62 -9.53 21.45 -20.94
N SER A 63 -9.48 22.21 -19.85
CA SER A 63 -8.32 22.99 -19.43
C SER A 63 -7.20 22.09 -18.91
N ILE A 64 -7.54 20.99 -18.25
CA ILE A 64 -6.59 19.98 -17.76
C ILE A 64 -5.90 19.31 -18.93
N LEU A 65 -6.63 18.85 -19.95
CA LEU A 65 -6.05 18.21 -21.14
C LEU A 65 -5.06 19.13 -21.86
N VAL A 66 -5.39 20.42 -22.01
CA VAL A 66 -4.47 21.42 -22.60
C VAL A 66 -3.22 21.62 -21.72
N PHE A 67 -3.39 21.61 -20.40
CA PHE A 67 -2.26 21.80 -19.49
C PHE A 67 -1.34 20.55 -19.41
N VAL A 68 -1.87 19.34 -19.54
CA VAL A 68 -1.09 18.10 -19.59
C VAL A 68 -0.01 18.17 -20.66
N ASP A 69 -0.36 18.66 -21.87
CA ASP A 69 0.56 18.80 -23.01
C ASP A 69 1.47 20.05 -22.93
N SER A 70 1.19 20.96 -22.00
CA SER A 70 2.00 22.16 -21.80
C SER A 70 3.39 21.82 -21.26
N PRO A 71 4.48 22.50 -21.67
CA PRO A 71 5.79 22.34 -21.05
C PRO A 71 5.91 22.94 -19.65
N ALA A 72 4.91 23.70 -19.18
CA ALA A 72 4.92 24.37 -17.89
C ALA A 72 4.58 23.39 -16.75
N ASP A 73 5.29 23.49 -15.63
CA ASP A 73 4.99 22.73 -14.40
C ASP A 73 3.81 23.32 -13.62
N SER A 74 3.52 24.61 -13.83
CA SER A 74 2.34 25.30 -13.28
C SER A 74 1.85 26.37 -14.20
N GLN A 75 0.53 26.62 -14.20
CA GLN A 75 -0.10 27.63 -15.06
C GLN A 75 -1.43 28.10 -14.46
N VAL A 76 -1.79 29.37 -14.69
CA VAL A 76 -3.14 29.88 -14.39
C VAL A 76 -4.01 29.74 -15.62
N ILE A 77 -5.14 29.03 -15.50
CA ILE A 77 -6.12 28.84 -16.57
C ILE A 77 -7.51 29.09 -15.98
N GLN A 78 -8.27 30.00 -16.54
CA GLN A 78 -9.65 30.33 -16.14
C GLN A 78 -9.81 30.63 -14.65
N GLY A 79 -8.81 31.23 -14.01
CA GLY A 79 -8.84 31.59 -12.58
C GLY A 79 -8.45 30.47 -11.62
N TYR A 80 -8.10 29.30 -12.14
CA TYR A 80 -7.51 28.21 -11.36
C TYR A 80 -6.00 28.17 -11.55
N GLN A 81 -5.29 27.86 -10.49
CA GLN A 81 -3.87 27.55 -10.55
C GLN A 81 -3.67 26.05 -10.70
N PHE A 82 -3.06 25.63 -11.80
CA PHE A 82 -2.77 24.24 -12.13
C PHE A 82 -1.32 23.89 -11.78
N PHE A 83 -1.09 22.68 -11.28
CA PHE A 83 0.24 22.15 -10.97
C PHE A 83 0.36 20.71 -11.42
N LYS A 84 1.49 20.35 -12.05
CA LYS A 84 1.83 18.99 -12.37
C LYS A 84 2.42 18.27 -11.18
N VAL A 85 1.97 17.02 -10.95
CA VAL A 85 2.49 16.12 -9.92
C VAL A 85 3.08 14.90 -10.60
N PHE A 86 4.38 14.70 -10.42
CA PHE A 86 5.14 13.65 -11.08
C PHE A 86 5.47 12.50 -10.13
N ASP A 87 5.47 11.26 -10.65
CA ASP A 87 6.19 10.13 -10.08
C ASP A 87 7.49 9.94 -10.88
N GLU A 88 8.63 10.29 -10.28
CA GLU A 88 9.92 10.36 -10.98
C GLU A 88 9.83 11.30 -12.21
N HIS A 89 9.65 10.73 -13.41
CA HIS A 89 9.55 11.46 -14.68
C HIS A 89 8.19 11.33 -15.36
N GLN A 90 7.26 10.57 -14.78
CA GLN A 90 5.92 10.35 -15.31
C GLN A 90 4.93 11.30 -14.64
N LEU A 91 4.15 12.02 -15.43
CA LEU A 91 3.05 12.83 -14.94
C LEU A 91 1.92 11.92 -14.47
N GLU A 92 1.56 12.02 -13.19
CA GLU A 92 0.54 11.16 -12.57
C GLU A 92 -0.75 11.93 -12.28
N TYR A 93 -0.63 13.15 -11.73
CA TYR A 93 -1.80 13.96 -11.38
C TYR A 93 -1.64 15.41 -11.79
N ILE A 94 -2.78 16.06 -11.94
CA ILE A 94 -2.91 17.53 -12.01
C ILE A 94 -3.61 17.99 -10.74
N LEU A 95 -2.94 18.88 -9.98
CA LEU A 95 -3.54 19.55 -8.85
C LEU A 95 -4.08 20.91 -9.30
N LEU A 96 -5.30 21.23 -8.86
CA LEU A 96 -5.97 22.51 -9.04
C LEU A 96 -6.04 23.22 -7.69
N ALA A 97 -5.76 24.52 -7.68
CA ALA A 97 -5.98 25.36 -6.53
C ALA A 97 -6.82 26.60 -6.93
N LYS A 98 -7.84 26.90 -6.12
CA LYS A 98 -8.79 28.01 -6.33
C LYS A 98 -8.91 28.86 -5.07
N GLY A 99 -8.78 30.16 -5.21
CA GLY A 99 -8.94 31.10 -4.11
C GLY A 99 -8.74 32.55 -4.55
N ALA A 100 -9.13 33.50 -3.69
CA ALA A 100 -9.01 34.90 -3.97
C ALA A 100 -7.74 35.55 -3.37
N SER A 101 -6.93 34.75 -2.64
CA SER A 101 -5.72 35.29 -1.98
C SER A 101 -4.48 35.12 -2.86
N ASP A 102 -3.47 35.94 -2.65
CA ASP A 102 -2.18 35.84 -3.32
C ASP A 102 -1.41 34.56 -2.94
N ASP A 103 -1.86 33.87 -1.88
CA ASP A 103 -1.25 32.66 -1.37
C ASP A 103 -1.62 31.40 -2.17
N VAL A 104 -2.60 31.48 -3.09
CA VAL A 104 -3.11 30.31 -3.86
C VAL A 104 -1.98 29.57 -4.57
N TYR A 105 -1.04 30.29 -5.18
CA TYR A 105 0.11 29.69 -5.84
C TYR A 105 0.99 28.92 -4.85
N MET A 106 1.32 29.52 -3.71
CA MET A 106 2.20 28.90 -2.71
C MET A 106 1.54 27.67 -2.08
N VAL A 107 0.27 27.79 -1.72
CA VAL A 107 -0.50 26.68 -1.15
C VAL A 107 -0.68 25.54 -2.15
N GLY A 108 -1.00 25.86 -3.41
CA GLY A 108 -1.10 24.86 -4.48
C GLY A 108 0.22 24.12 -4.70
N LYS A 109 1.34 24.84 -4.69
CA LYS A 109 2.68 24.23 -4.83
C LYS A 109 3.04 23.34 -3.64
N LEU A 110 2.70 23.75 -2.41
CA LEU A 110 2.88 22.92 -1.21
C LEU A 110 1.98 21.68 -1.25
N ALA A 111 0.74 21.82 -1.69
CA ALA A 111 -0.19 20.69 -1.86
C ALA A 111 0.32 19.71 -2.91
N ALA A 112 0.79 20.18 -4.07
CA ALA A 112 1.39 19.34 -5.10
C ALA A 112 2.61 18.56 -4.57
N PHE A 113 3.49 19.22 -3.82
CA PHE A 113 4.64 18.58 -3.17
C PHE A 113 4.20 17.53 -2.14
N GLN A 114 3.16 17.81 -1.35
CA GLN A 114 2.61 16.85 -0.38
C GLN A 114 2.04 15.62 -1.08
N ILE A 115 1.29 15.78 -2.18
CA ILE A 115 0.76 14.67 -2.96
C ILE A 115 1.90 13.86 -3.61
N GLN A 116 2.94 14.51 -4.10
CA GLN A 116 4.13 13.83 -4.62
C GLN A 116 4.81 12.98 -3.54
N ASN A 117 4.96 13.47 -2.32
CA ASN A 117 5.51 12.68 -1.22
C ASN A 117 4.62 11.48 -0.86
N LEU A 118 3.29 11.65 -0.91
CA LEU A 118 2.36 10.54 -0.73
C LEU A 118 2.53 9.49 -1.83
N LEU A 119 2.68 9.88 -3.11
CA LEU A 119 2.95 8.95 -4.21
C LEU A 119 4.19 8.11 -3.95
N VAL A 120 5.30 8.74 -3.58
CA VAL A 120 6.55 8.04 -3.27
C VAL A 120 6.35 7.04 -2.13
N ALA A 121 5.69 7.45 -1.04
CA ALA A 121 5.44 6.59 0.10
C ALA A 121 4.53 5.38 -0.24
N TYR A 122 3.50 5.61 -1.04
CA TYR A 122 2.60 4.55 -1.50
C TYR A 122 3.29 3.56 -2.43
N LYS A 123 4.11 4.05 -3.35
CA LYS A 123 4.91 3.22 -4.26
C LYS A 123 5.90 2.35 -3.48
N GLU A 124 6.62 2.94 -2.54
CA GLU A 124 7.56 2.19 -1.70
C GLU A 124 6.86 1.09 -0.91
N ARG A 125 5.69 1.39 -0.32
CA ARG A 125 4.88 0.40 0.39
C ARG A 125 4.39 -0.72 -0.53
N PHE A 126 3.94 -0.39 -1.74
CA PHE A 126 3.49 -1.35 -2.74
C PHE A 126 4.65 -2.25 -3.22
N ASP A 127 5.81 -1.68 -3.47
CA ASP A 127 7.00 -2.43 -3.88
C ASP A 127 7.47 -3.41 -2.79
N LYS A 128 7.43 -2.99 -1.52
CA LYS A 128 7.71 -3.87 -0.37
C LYS A 128 6.70 -5.01 -0.26
N ASP A 129 5.40 -4.70 -0.37
CA ASP A 129 4.34 -5.71 -0.32
C ASP A 129 4.48 -6.74 -1.45
N ASN A 130 4.70 -6.28 -2.68
CA ASN A 130 4.96 -7.16 -3.83
C ASN A 130 6.22 -8.00 -3.67
N PHE A 131 7.30 -7.42 -3.16
CA PHE A 131 8.53 -8.17 -2.89
C PHE A 131 8.26 -9.30 -1.91
N ILE A 132 7.60 -9.02 -0.79
CA ILE A 132 7.28 -10.02 0.23
C ILE A 132 6.33 -11.10 -0.32
N LYS A 133 5.29 -10.74 -1.08
CA LYS A 133 4.40 -11.72 -1.73
C LYS A 133 5.16 -12.67 -2.66
N ASN A 134 6.00 -12.13 -3.53
CA ASN A 134 6.79 -12.94 -4.44
C ASN A 134 7.80 -13.83 -3.70
N LEU A 135 8.36 -13.34 -2.59
CA LEU A 135 9.26 -14.10 -1.74
C LEU A 135 8.55 -15.28 -1.05
N LEU A 136 7.36 -15.05 -0.48
CA LEU A 136 6.51 -16.09 0.13
C LEU A 136 6.16 -17.17 -0.86
N LEU A 137 5.82 -16.80 -2.09
CA LEU A 137 5.40 -17.71 -3.17
C LEU A 137 6.57 -18.37 -3.91
N ASP A 138 7.81 -18.10 -3.53
CA ASP A 138 9.03 -18.67 -4.14
C ASP A 138 9.21 -18.28 -5.63
N ASN A 139 8.77 -17.06 -5.98
CA ASN A 139 8.77 -16.55 -7.36
C ASN A 139 10.02 -15.71 -7.70
N LEU A 140 11.02 -15.65 -6.83
CA LEU A 140 12.22 -14.84 -7.00
C LEU A 140 13.47 -15.68 -7.12
N LEU A 141 14.36 -15.28 -8.02
CA LEU A 141 15.71 -15.84 -8.07
C LEU A 141 16.54 -15.29 -6.89
N LEU A 142 17.48 -16.09 -6.41
CA LEU A 142 18.34 -15.76 -5.25
C LEU A 142 19.03 -14.39 -5.40
N VAL A 143 19.53 -14.08 -6.59
CA VAL A 143 20.18 -12.79 -6.88
C VAL A 143 19.17 -11.63 -6.77
N ASP A 144 17.95 -11.84 -7.24
CA ASP A 144 16.90 -10.82 -7.19
C ASP A 144 16.42 -10.56 -5.75
N ILE A 145 16.39 -11.59 -4.90
CA ILE A 145 16.03 -11.46 -3.48
C ILE A 145 16.94 -10.43 -2.81
N TYR A 146 18.25 -10.60 -2.90
CA TYR A 146 19.19 -9.70 -2.24
C TYR A 146 19.25 -8.30 -2.88
N ASN A 147 19.18 -8.21 -4.21
CA ASN A 147 19.19 -6.92 -4.89
C ASN A 147 17.93 -6.09 -4.57
N ARG A 148 16.75 -6.73 -4.58
CA ARG A 148 15.50 -6.04 -4.23
C ARG A 148 15.43 -5.69 -2.75
N ALA A 149 15.84 -6.60 -1.85
CA ALA A 149 15.90 -6.32 -0.41
C ALA A 149 16.77 -5.10 -0.13
N LYS A 150 17.96 -5.01 -0.76
CA LYS A 150 18.85 -3.84 -0.64
C LYS A 150 18.18 -2.56 -1.14
N LYS A 151 17.53 -2.59 -2.33
CA LYS A 151 16.83 -1.42 -2.89
C LYS A 151 15.69 -0.96 -1.98
N LEU A 152 14.98 -1.89 -1.35
CA LEU A 152 13.84 -1.62 -0.48
C LEU A 152 14.23 -1.38 0.99
N HIS A 153 15.53 -1.33 1.29
CA HIS A 153 16.07 -1.16 2.64
C HIS A 153 15.55 -2.23 3.63
N ILE A 154 15.44 -3.49 3.16
CA ILE A 154 15.04 -4.62 3.96
C ILE A 154 16.29 -5.39 4.41
N GLU A 155 16.46 -5.57 5.72
CA GLU A 155 17.57 -6.35 6.28
C GLU A 155 17.42 -7.83 5.91
N THR A 156 18.49 -8.48 5.46
CA THR A 156 18.45 -9.85 4.92
C THR A 156 18.78 -10.92 5.95
N ASP A 157 19.69 -10.64 6.87
CA ASP A 157 20.28 -11.52 7.88
C ASP A 157 19.65 -11.38 9.27
N VAL A 158 18.34 -11.12 9.30
CA VAL A 158 17.55 -10.98 10.52
C VAL A 158 16.66 -12.21 10.69
N LYS A 159 16.56 -12.68 11.93
CA LYS A 159 15.66 -13.80 12.27
C LYS A 159 14.21 -13.42 12.03
N ARG A 160 13.49 -14.27 11.30
CA ARG A 160 12.06 -14.08 11.01
C ARG A 160 11.29 -15.37 11.17
N VAL A 161 9.99 -15.24 11.34
CA VAL A 161 9.04 -16.35 11.32
C VAL A 161 7.78 -15.90 10.57
N VAL A 162 7.18 -16.81 9.81
CA VAL A 162 5.95 -16.53 9.07
C VAL A 162 4.76 -17.08 9.83
N PHE A 163 3.78 -16.21 10.11
CA PHE A 163 2.46 -16.57 10.60
C PHE A 163 1.45 -16.52 9.45
N ILE A 164 0.54 -17.49 9.43
CA ILE A 164 -0.66 -17.47 8.58
C ILE A 164 -1.87 -17.31 9.48
N ILE A 165 -2.69 -16.32 9.17
CA ILE A 165 -3.94 -16.02 9.83
C ILE A 165 -5.04 -16.28 8.81
N GLU A 166 -5.74 -17.39 8.95
CA GLU A 166 -6.83 -17.77 8.06
C GLU A 166 -8.15 -17.22 8.59
N THR A 167 -8.83 -16.41 7.78
CA THR A 167 -10.17 -15.89 8.07
C THR A 167 -11.25 -16.80 7.49
N HIS A 168 -12.43 -16.85 8.13
CA HIS A 168 -13.57 -17.62 7.63
C HIS A 168 -14.31 -16.90 6.49
N ASN A 169 -14.32 -15.56 6.52
CA ASN A 169 -15.01 -14.73 5.55
C ASN A 169 -14.07 -14.27 4.45
N GLU A 170 -14.52 -14.38 3.21
CA GLU A 170 -13.80 -13.83 2.05
C GLU A 170 -13.79 -12.29 2.12
N LYS A 171 -12.63 -11.67 1.88
CA LYS A 171 -12.45 -10.20 1.84
C LYS A 171 -12.78 -9.47 3.14
N ASP A 172 -12.43 -10.02 4.28
CA ASP A 172 -12.55 -9.30 5.55
C ASP A 172 -11.49 -8.19 5.63
N VAL A 173 -11.81 -7.01 5.09
CA VAL A 173 -10.94 -5.83 5.09
C VAL A 173 -10.61 -5.41 6.53
N ASN A 174 -11.57 -5.58 7.45
CA ASN A 174 -11.38 -5.25 8.86
C ASN A 174 -10.34 -6.17 9.51
N ALA A 175 -10.31 -7.46 9.13
CA ALA A 175 -9.34 -8.41 9.64
C ALA A 175 -7.89 -8.00 9.30
N LEU A 176 -7.63 -7.63 8.06
CA LEU A 176 -6.30 -7.17 7.63
C LEU A 176 -5.88 -5.88 8.35
N GLU A 177 -6.78 -4.92 8.49
CA GLU A 177 -6.49 -3.66 9.19
C GLU A 177 -6.30 -3.89 10.70
N THR A 178 -7.05 -4.80 11.33
CA THR A 178 -6.85 -5.19 12.72
C THR A 178 -5.46 -5.79 12.93
N VAL A 179 -5.05 -6.74 12.08
CA VAL A 179 -3.69 -7.31 12.16
C VAL A 179 -2.63 -6.23 11.94
N ARG A 180 -2.83 -5.32 10.99
CA ARG A 180 -1.92 -4.19 10.75
C ARG A 180 -1.80 -3.29 11.98
N SER A 181 -2.90 -2.96 12.63
CA SER A 181 -2.90 -2.10 13.82
C SER A 181 -2.12 -2.70 15.00
N LEU A 182 -2.17 -4.02 15.17
CA LEU A 182 -1.43 -4.74 16.20
C LEU A 182 0.09 -4.63 16.07
N PHE A 183 0.58 -4.63 14.82
CA PHE A 183 2.02 -4.70 14.51
C PHE A 183 2.59 -3.41 13.90
N ALA A 184 1.76 -2.40 13.58
CA ALA A 184 2.13 -1.25 12.76
C ALA A 184 3.12 -0.27 13.41
N SER A 185 3.25 -0.22 14.74
CA SER A 185 3.83 0.99 15.34
C SER A 185 5.31 0.91 15.71
N LYS A 186 5.95 -0.26 15.75
CA LYS A 186 7.34 -0.38 16.25
C LYS A 186 8.17 -1.52 15.67
N THR A 187 7.68 -2.25 14.67
CA THR A 187 8.32 -3.48 14.21
C THR A 187 8.68 -3.40 12.74
N LYS A 188 9.73 -4.12 12.37
CA LYS A 188 10.13 -4.35 10.97
C LYS A 188 9.35 -5.53 10.37
N ASP A 189 8.13 -5.72 10.82
CA ASP A 189 7.27 -6.82 10.40
C ASP A 189 6.58 -6.46 9.08
N PHE A 190 6.31 -7.49 8.26
CA PHE A 190 5.57 -7.30 7.02
C PHE A 190 4.22 -8.01 7.13
N ILE A 191 3.15 -7.31 6.75
CA ILE A 191 1.80 -7.83 6.78
C ILE A 191 1.21 -7.68 5.39
N THR A 192 0.84 -8.81 4.80
CA THR A 192 0.30 -8.88 3.44
C THR A 192 -0.84 -9.91 3.38
N ALA A 193 -1.59 -9.92 2.30
CA ALA A 193 -2.54 -10.97 1.98
C ALA A 193 -2.08 -11.67 0.69
N VAL A 194 -1.98 -12.98 0.70
CA VAL A 194 -1.61 -13.77 -0.49
C VAL A 194 -2.82 -14.25 -1.26
N ASP A 195 -3.97 -14.34 -0.60
CA ASP A 195 -5.27 -14.66 -1.17
C ASP A 195 -6.40 -14.01 -0.34
N GLU A 196 -7.65 -14.32 -0.65
CA GLU A 196 -8.83 -13.70 -0.04
C GLU A 196 -9.07 -14.12 1.43
N LYS A 197 -8.42 -15.20 1.90
CA LYS A 197 -8.63 -15.80 3.24
C LYS A 197 -7.40 -15.73 4.12
N ASN A 198 -6.21 -15.61 3.55
CA ASN A 198 -4.96 -15.74 4.28
C ASN A 198 -4.22 -14.40 4.43
N ILE A 199 -4.19 -13.89 5.65
CA ILE A 199 -3.34 -12.78 6.04
C ILE A 199 -2.02 -13.37 6.53
N ILE A 200 -0.91 -12.83 6.01
CA ILE A 200 0.43 -13.30 6.32
C ILE A 200 1.16 -12.22 7.11
N LEU A 201 1.71 -12.62 8.25
CA LEU A 201 2.61 -11.80 9.04
C LEU A 201 4.02 -12.42 8.95
N VAL A 202 4.96 -11.69 8.37
CA VAL A 202 6.39 -12.03 8.43
C VAL A 202 6.99 -11.24 9.58
N LYS A 203 7.12 -11.88 10.74
CA LYS A 203 7.53 -11.24 11.99
C LYS A 203 9.05 -11.33 12.19
N GLU A 204 9.67 -10.22 12.57
CA GLU A 204 11.05 -10.20 13.08
C GLU A 204 11.08 -10.85 14.48
N VAL A 205 12.02 -11.80 14.67
CA VAL A 205 12.23 -12.47 15.97
C VAL A 205 13.40 -11.81 16.67
N ARG A 206 13.15 -11.24 17.84
CA ARG A 206 14.17 -10.54 18.62
C ARG A 206 15.16 -11.52 19.24
N GLN A 207 16.36 -11.03 19.53
CA GLN A 207 17.37 -11.83 20.20
C GLN A 207 16.89 -12.27 21.58
N GLY A 208 16.85 -13.60 21.83
CA GLY A 208 16.35 -14.18 23.10
C GLY A 208 14.85 -14.53 23.08
N GLU A 209 14.12 -14.17 22.05
CA GLU A 209 12.69 -14.55 21.90
C GLU A 209 12.58 -16.07 21.68
N SER A 210 11.81 -16.73 22.55
CA SER A 210 11.58 -18.18 22.55
C SER A 210 10.33 -18.56 21.76
N TYR A 211 10.17 -19.85 21.42
CA TYR A 211 8.93 -20.37 20.82
C TYR A 211 7.69 -20.08 21.69
N GLY A 212 7.82 -20.07 23.04
CA GLY A 212 6.72 -19.69 23.92
C GLY A 212 6.25 -18.24 23.74
N GLU A 213 7.09 -17.33 23.24
CA GLU A 213 6.68 -15.97 22.90
C GLU A 213 6.00 -15.91 21.53
N LEU A 214 6.36 -16.82 20.61
CA LEU A 214 5.63 -16.99 19.35
C LEU A 214 4.21 -17.51 19.59
N ASP A 215 4.05 -18.47 20.52
CA ASP A 215 2.73 -18.94 20.96
C ASP A 215 1.89 -17.81 21.58
N LYS A 216 2.50 -16.95 22.41
CA LYS A 216 1.82 -15.76 22.94
C LYS A 216 1.41 -14.80 21.82
N THR A 217 2.26 -14.62 20.81
CA THR A 217 1.92 -13.80 19.62
C THR A 217 0.71 -14.38 18.90
N ALA A 218 0.70 -15.71 18.64
CA ALA A 218 -0.45 -16.38 18.02
C ALA A 218 -1.74 -16.21 18.82
N ASN A 219 -1.68 -16.39 20.16
CA ASN A 219 -2.83 -16.19 21.03
C ASN A 219 -3.31 -14.73 21.05
N THR A 220 -2.39 -13.76 21.04
CA THR A 220 -2.74 -12.33 20.95
C THR A 220 -3.50 -12.04 19.66
N ILE A 221 -3.04 -12.59 18.52
CA ILE A 221 -3.76 -12.46 17.26
C ILE A 221 -5.16 -13.08 17.34
N LEU A 222 -5.28 -14.28 17.88
CA LEU A 222 -6.57 -14.96 18.06
C LEU A 222 -7.54 -14.13 18.92
N ASP A 223 -7.08 -13.61 20.06
CA ASP A 223 -7.90 -12.84 21.00
C ASP A 223 -8.38 -11.53 20.34
N MET A 224 -7.49 -10.80 19.68
CA MET A 224 -7.81 -9.53 19.01
C MET A 224 -8.75 -9.72 17.82
N MET A 225 -8.54 -10.76 17.02
CA MET A 225 -9.44 -11.07 15.91
C MET A 225 -10.83 -11.45 16.38
N ASN A 226 -10.94 -12.18 17.48
CA ASN A 226 -12.22 -12.55 18.06
C ASN A 226 -12.94 -11.35 18.72
N THR A 227 -12.20 -10.43 19.36
CA THR A 227 -12.79 -9.32 20.12
C THR A 227 -13.03 -8.07 19.29
N GLU A 228 -12.08 -7.65 18.46
CA GLU A 228 -12.17 -6.41 17.68
C GLU A 228 -12.75 -6.62 16.28
N ALA A 229 -12.27 -7.65 15.55
CA ALA A 229 -12.77 -7.94 14.22
C ALA A 229 -14.04 -8.80 14.23
N MET A 230 -14.43 -9.36 15.38
CA MET A 230 -15.56 -10.32 15.52
C MET A 230 -15.48 -11.49 14.53
N THR A 231 -14.28 -11.85 14.13
CA THR A 231 -13.98 -12.86 13.10
C THR A 231 -13.23 -14.01 13.71
N LYS A 232 -13.78 -15.22 13.57
CA LYS A 232 -13.07 -16.43 13.95
C LYS A 232 -11.95 -16.69 12.96
N VAL A 233 -10.74 -16.91 13.48
CA VAL A 233 -9.55 -17.17 12.67
C VAL A 233 -8.84 -18.44 13.15
N ARG A 234 -8.05 -19.03 12.25
CA ARG A 234 -7.03 -20.02 12.61
C ARG A 234 -5.67 -19.38 12.43
N VAL A 235 -4.77 -19.63 13.35
CA VAL A 235 -3.40 -19.10 13.29
C VAL A 235 -2.43 -20.27 13.31
N SER A 236 -1.48 -20.25 12.39
CA SER A 236 -0.35 -21.18 12.36
C SER A 236 0.94 -20.40 12.11
N TYR A 237 2.08 -20.97 12.44
CA TYR A 237 3.38 -20.37 12.11
C TYR A 237 4.42 -21.45 11.76
N GLY A 238 5.41 -21.05 10.97
CA GLY A 238 6.51 -21.91 10.56
C GLY A 238 7.69 -21.87 11.53
N THR A 239 8.82 -22.43 11.12
CA THR A 239 10.06 -22.33 11.89
C THR A 239 10.71 -20.97 11.74
N VAL A 240 11.47 -20.58 12.76
CA VAL A 240 12.32 -19.39 12.72
C VAL A 240 13.44 -19.58 11.72
N ILE A 241 13.60 -18.63 10.82
CA ILE A 241 14.64 -18.59 9.79
C ILE A 241 15.66 -17.50 10.10
N ASN A 242 16.87 -17.60 9.54
CA ASN A 242 17.95 -16.63 9.80
C ASN A 242 18.27 -15.73 8.61
N ASP A 243 17.71 -16.02 7.43
CA ASP A 243 17.98 -15.28 6.20
C ASP A 243 16.67 -15.10 5.42
N ILE A 244 16.50 -13.94 4.81
CA ILE A 244 15.27 -13.57 4.08
C ILE A 244 14.93 -14.54 2.94
N LYS A 245 15.94 -15.16 2.30
CA LYS A 245 15.73 -16.16 1.25
C LYS A 245 14.94 -17.39 1.71
N GLU A 246 14.91 -17.64 3.04
CA GLU A 246 14.23 -18.81 3.62
C GLU A 246 12.77 -18.51 4.02
N VAL A 247 12.27 -17.29 3.77
CA VAL A 247 10.89 -16.90 4.12
C VAL A 247 9.86 -17.83 3.48
N SER A 248 10.08 -18.26 2.22
CA SER A 248 9.20 -19.23 1.55
C SER A 248 9.15 -20.58 2.26
N ARG A 249 10.26 -21.03 2.88
CA ARG A 249 10.29 -22.24 3.70
C ARG A 249 9.40 -22.11 4.93
N SER A 250 9.59 -21.06 5.73
CA SER A 250 8.76 -20.82 6.92
C SER A 250 7.27 -20.70 6.56
N TYR A 251 6.95 -20.06 5.42
CA TYR A 251 5.57 -19.99 4.90
C TYR A 251 4.99 -21.36 4.55
N LYS A 252 5.75 -22.22 3.82
CA LYS A 252 5.33 -23.58 3.45
C LYS A 252 5.07 -24.44 4.70
N GLU A 253 5.92 -24.31 5.72
CA GLU A 253 5.78 -25.01 7.01
C GLU A 253 4.54 -24.52 7.78
N ALA A 254 4.32 -23.20 7.86
CA ALA A 254 3.10 -22.63 8.45
C ALA A 254 1.84 -23.13 7.75
N LYS A 255 1.86 -23.21 6.40
CA LYS A 255 0.74 -23.72 5.61
C LYS A 255 0.47 -25.21 5.89
N MET A 256 1.51 -26.03 5.96
CA MET A 256 1.36 -27.45 6.34
C MET A 256 0.76 -27.58 7.74
N ALA A 257 1.23 -26.80 8.72
CA ALA A 257 0.68 -26.82 10.07
C ALA A 257 -0.81 -26.42 10.09
N LEU A 258 -1.21 -25.41 9.30
CA LEU A 258 -2.59 -25.00 9.15
C LEU A 258 -3.46 -26.11 8.55
N ASP A 259 -2.98 -26.77 7.49
CA ASP A 259 -3.69 -27.85 6.80
C ASP A 259 -3.88 -29.06 7.72
N VAL A 260 -2.85 -29.42 8.51
CA VAL A 260 -2.94 -30.47 9.53
C VAL A 260 -3.94 -30.08 10.61
N GLY A 261 -3.89 -28.83 11.09
CA GLY A 261 -4.82 -28.30 12.09
C GLY A 261 -6.28 -28.39 11.64
N ARG A 262 -6.58 -28.16 10.36
CA ARG A 262 -7.95 -28.31 9.81
C ARG A 262 -8.48 -29.73 9.90
N ILE A 263 -7.62 -30.74 9.82
CA ILE A 263 -8.03 -32.15 9.89
C ILE A 263 -8.34 -32.57 11.31
N PHE A 264 -7.56 -32.10 12.30
CA PHE A 264 -7.62 -32.57 13.68
C PHE A 264 -8.49 -31.71 14.60
N TYR A 265 -8.75 -30.45 14.24
CA TYR A 265 -9.48 -29.45 15.06
C TYR A 265 -10.64 -28.80 14.30
N ALA A 266 -11.30 -29.57 13.41
CA ALA A 266 -12.45 -29.14 12.64
C ALA A 266 -13.70 -28.96 13.51
#